data_1df101e2230e2c943d7197eeceaacf11
#
_entry.id   1df101e2230e2c943d7197eeceaacf11
#
_cell.length_a   1.000
_cell.length_b   1.000
_cell.length_c   1.000
_cell.angle_alpha   90.00
_cell.angle_beta   90.00
_cell.angle_gamma   90.00
#
_symmetry.space_group_name_H-M   'P 1'
#
loop_
_entity.id
_entity.type
_entity.pdbx_description
1 polymer ?
#
loop_
_entity_poly.entity_id
_entity_poly.type
_entity_poly.pdbx_seq_one_letter_code
_entity_poly.pdbx_strand_id
1 'polypeptide(L)'
;MTNWTTTDIPDQTGRTAVVTGANTGLGYETAAALAAKGARVVLAVRNLDKGKEAVRHIQQTTPEATVELQELDLSSLSSVRAAADQLKGDHPTIDLLINNAGVMYTPRQETAEGFELQFGTNHLGHFALTGLLLDRVMAAPAGRVVTVSSVGHRIRAGIHFDDLQLERNYNRVVAYGQSKLANLLFTYELQRRLSAARSSTAALAAHPGGSNTELGRHLPLLNPVFRAVSQSAAMGALPTLRAATDPAAQGGQYYGPSGPFELRGYPKVVSSSRQSHDEALQRRLWTVSEELTGVAYPLS
;
A
#
# COMPACT_ATOMS: atom_id res chain seq x y z
N MET A 1 -6.84 27.37 -2.97
CA MET A 1 -6.70 26.19 -2.08
C MET A 1 -5.22 26.02 -1.80
N THR A 2 -4.82 25.95 -0.55
CA THR A 2 -3.43 25.71 -0.16
C THR A 2 -3.02 24.27 -0.55
N ASN A 3 -1.80 24.11 -1.03
CA ASN A 3 -1.25 22.79 -1.38
C ASN A 3 -0.99 22.00 -0.09
N TRP A 4 -1.54 20.79 0.01
CA TRP A 4 -1.28 19.90 1.13
C TRP A 4 0.14 19.30 1.06
N THR A 5 0.87 19.35 2.15
CA THR A 5 2.28 18.94 2.28
C THR A 5 2.51 18.18 3.58
N THR A 6 3.73 17.75 3.86
CA THR A 6 4.10 17.12 5.14
C THR A 6 3.93 18.06 6.35
N THR A 7 3.90 19.38 6.14
CA THR A 7 3.62 20.34 7.22
C THR A 7 2.19 20.25 7.72
N ASP A 8 1.25 19.81 6.87
CA ASP A 8 -0.16 19.66 7.19
C ASP A 8 -0.49 18.35 7.91
N ILE A 9 0.49 17.45 8.06
CA ILE A 9 0.33 16.24 8.87
C ILE A 9 0.15 16.66 10.34
N PRO A 10 -0.99 16.33 10.98
CA PRO A 10 -1.18 16.61 12.40
C PRO A 10 -0.21 15.79 13.26
N ASP A 11 -0.11 16.15 14.55
CA ASP A 11 0.66 15.37 15.51
C ASP A 11 0.22 13.90 15.51
N GLN A 12 1.20 13.00 15.45
CA GLN A 12 1.01 11.56 15.42
C GLN A 12 1.54 10.88 16.71
N THR A 13 1.85 11.66 17.73
CA THR A 13 2.32 11.14 19.02
C THR A 13 1.32 10.13 19.60
N GLY A 14 1.83 9.00 20.07
CA GLY A 14 1.02 7.90 20.62
C GLY A 14 0.36 6.98 19.57
N ARG A 15 0.53 7.25 18.28
CA ARG A 15 0.00 6.40 17.19
C ARG A 15 1.08 5.44 16.66
N THR A 16 0.66 4.24 16.33
CA THR A 16 1.52 3.21 15.71
C THR A 16 1.20 3.09 14.23
N ALA A 17 2.23 3.22 13.39
CA ALA A 17 2.13 3.08 11.93
C ALA A 17 2.99 1.91 11.44
N VAL A 18 2.39 0.95 10.74
CA VAL A 18 3.09 -0.12 10.04
C VAL A 18 3.16 0.22 8.56
N VAL A 19 4.38 0.31 8.00
CA VAL A 19 4.61 0.66 6.60
C VAL A 19 5.35 -0.46 5.88
N THR A 20 4.70 -1.11 4.90
CA THR A 20 5.34 -2.18 4.13
C THR A 20 6.27 -1.61 3.06
N GLY A 21 7.45 -2.25 2.87
CA GLY A 21 8.45 -1.81 1.90
C GLY A 21 9.08 -0.46 2.24
N ALA A 22 9.24 -0.16 3.53
CA ALA A 22 9.67 1.15 4.04
C ALA A 22 11.21 1.34 4.03
N ASN A 23 11.98 0.47 3.42
CA ASN A 23 13.44 0.59 3.37
C ASN A 23 13.95 1.53 2.26
N THR A 24 13.10 1.96 1.32
CA THR A 24 13.51 2.82 0.20
C THR A 24 12.29 3.52 -0.43
N GLY A 25 12.54 4.57 -1.21
CA GLY A 25 11.55 5.22 -2.06
C GLY A 25 10.34 5.74 -1.30
N LEU A 26 9.13 5.47 -1.82
CA LEU A 26 7.87 5.97 -1.27
C LEU A 26 7.61 5.52 0.18
N GLY A 27 7.91 4.24 0.46
CA GLY A 27 7.72 3.68 1.80
C GLY A 27 8.63 4.34 2.83
N TYR A 28 9.90 4.58 2.47
CA TYR A 28 10.84 5.31 3.31
C TYR A 28 10.38 6.74 3.59
N GLU A 29 10.01 7.48 2.56
CA GLU A 29 9.52 8.87 2.70
C GLU A 29 8.24 8.94 3.55
N THR A 30 7.34 7.96 3.37
CA THR A 30 6.12 7.84 4.19
C THR A 30 6.47 7.58 5.66
N ALA A 31 7.36 6.63 5.92
CA ALA A 31 7.81 6.27 7.26
C ALA A 31 8.53 7.45 7.95
N ALA A 32 9.46 8.09 7.25
CA ALA A 32 10.22 9.24 7.76
C ALA A 32 9.31 10.42 8.12
N ALA A 33 8.32 10.72 7.27
CA ALA A 33 7.38 11.82 7.52
C ALA A 33 6.48 11.53 8.73
N LEU A 34 6.00 10.29 8.91
CA LEU A 34 5.21 9.89 10.07
C LEU A 34 6.04 9.93 11.36
N ALA A 35 7.29 9.43 11.30
CA ALA A 35 8.22 9.46 12.41
C ALA A 35 8.54 10.90 12.85
N ALA A 36 8.77 11.80 11.90
CA ALA A 36 9.02 13.22 12.14
C ALA A 36 7.80 13.94 12.79
N LYS A 37 6.62 13.33 12.74
CA LYS A 37 5.39 13.82 13.39
C LYS A 37 5.06 13.09 14.69
N GLY A 38 6.00 12.30 15.22
CA GLY A 38 5.88 11.64 16.52
C GLY A 38 5.24 10.27 16.53
N ALA A 39 4.92 9.69 15.36
CA ALA A 39 4.44 8.31 15.29
C ALA A 39 5.53 7.31 15.69
N ARG A 40 5.14 6.22 16.36
CA ARG A 40 5.91 4.98 16.37
C ARG A 40 5.77 4.34 15.00
N VAL A 41 6.87 4.13 14.30
CA VAL A 41 6.83 3.60 12.93
C VAL A 41 7.53 2.25 12.84
N VAL A 42 6.81 1.23 12.38
CA VAL A 42 7.36 -0.09 12.08
C VAL A 42 7.65 -0.19 10.59
N LEU A 43 8.92 -0.32 10.24
CA LEU A 43 9.39 -0.58 8.89
C LEU A 43 9.27 -2.08 8.60
N ALA A 44 8.20 -2.49 7.93
CA ALA A 44 8.01 -3.89 7.53
C ALA A 44 8.67 -4.15 6.17
N VAL A 45 9.79 -4.89 6.16
CA VAL A 45 10.69 -5.01 5.01
C VAL A 45 11.23 -6.42 4.83
N ARG A 46 11.49 -6.81 3.59
CA ARG A 46 12.09 -8.12 3.26
C ARG A 46 13.60 -8.16 3.54
N ASN A 47 14.30 -7.09 3.28
CA ASN A 47 15.75 -7.01 3.47
C ASN A 47 16.06 -6.23 4.75
N LEU A 48 16.43 -6.95 5.80
CA LEU A 48 16.70 -6.38 7.12
C LEU A 48 17.90 -5.44 7.13
N ASP A 49 18.94 -5.68 6.32
CA ASP A 49 20.13 -4.81 6.31
C ASP A 49 19.80 -3.45 5.71
N LYS A 50 19.07 -3.41 4.59
CA LYS A 50 18.52 -2.15 4.05
C LYS A 50 17.51 -1.50 5.01
N GLY A 51 16.75 -2.32 5.75
CA GLY A 51 15.86 -1.83 6.81
C GLY A 51 16.63 -1.13 7.93
N LYS A 52 17.72 -1.73 8.42
CA LYS A 52 18.60 -1.11 9.44
C LYS A 52 19.22 0.20 8.97
N GLU A 53 19.59 0.29 7.68
CA GLU A 53 20.07 1.55 7.09
C GLU A 53 18.99 2.62 7.08
N ALA A 54 17.76 2.26 6.69
CA ALA A 54 16.63 3.18 6.70
C ALA A 54 16.31 3.69 8.11
N VAL A 55 16.31 2.80 9.12
CA VAL A 55 16.13 3.19 10.53
C VAL A 55 17.19 4.20 10.95
N ARG A 56 18.49 3.91 10.68
CA ARG A 56 19.59 4.83 11.01
C ARG A 56 19.43 6.20 10.35
N HIS A 57 19.03 6.26 9.08
CA HIS A 57 18.82 7.51 8.37
C HIS A 57 17.67 8.32 8.97
N ILE A 58 16.55 7.67 9.34
CA ILE A 58 15.42 8.36 10.00
C ILE A 58 15.88 8.92 11.36
N GLN A 59 16.59 8.14 12.15
CA GLN A 59 17.09 8.57 13.46
C GLN A 59 18.15 9.66 13.38
N GLN A 60 18.95 9.72 12.29
CA GLN A 60 19.90 10.82 12.07
C GLN A 60 19.19 12.15 11.80
N THR A 61 18.03 12.12 11.10
CA THR A 61 17.25 13.33 10.79
C THR A 61 16.23 13.68 11.86
N THR A 62 15.77 12.69 12.62
CA THR A 62 14.79 12.81 13.68
C THR A 62 15.25 11.96 14.88
N PRO A 63 16.16 12.46 15.74
CA PRO A 63 16.77 11.69 16.84
C PRO A 63 15.75 11.07 17.81
N GLU A 64 14.64 11.74 18.04
CA GLU A 64 13.58 11.30 18.97
C GLU A 64 12.60 10.29 18.34
N ALA A 65 12.80 9.93 17.05
CA ALA A 65 11.90 9.01 16.34
C ALA A 65 11.93 7.61 16.93
N THR A 66 10.77 7.08 17.25
CA THR A 66 10.58 5.67 17.62
C THR A 66 10.37 4.86 16.32
N VAL A 67 11.42 4.17 15.89
CA VAL A 67 11.40 3.40 14.64
C VAL A 67 11.80 1.96 14.93
N GLU A 68 10.97 1.03 14.52
CA GLU A 68 11.14 -0.41 14.70
C GLU A 68 11.26 -1.10 13.33
N LEU A 69 11.85 -2.29 13.35
CA LEU A 69 12.08 -3.09 12.14
C LEU A 69 11.36 -4.42 12.26
N GLN A 70 10.54 -4.75 11.24
CA GLN A 70 9.84 -6.02 11.12
C GLN A 70 10.25 -6.72 9.83
N GLU A 71 10.67 -7.97 9.92
CA GLU A 71 10.87 -8.79 8.72
C GLU A 71 9.52 -9.14 8.10
N LEU A 72 9.37 -8.88 6.79
CA LEU A 72 8.16 -9.19 6.04
C LEU A 72 8.48 -9.41 4.56
N ASP A 73 8.31 -10.62 4.07
CA ASP A 73 8.28 -10.93 2.64
C ASP A 73 6.83 -11.20 2.20
N LEU A 74 6.25 -10.25 1.47
CA LEU A 74 4.88 -10.35 0.94
C LEU A 74 4.74 -11.39 -0.19
N SER A 75 5.84 -11.94 -0.69
CA SER A 75 5.83 -13.06 -1.64
C SER A 75 5.83 -14.43 -0.94
N SER A 76 5.59 -14.46 0.38
CA SER A 76 5.47 -15.68 1.17
C SER A 76 4.39 -15.52 2.24
N LEU A 77 3.29 -16.27 2.14
CA LEU A 77 2.22 -16.22 3.14
C LEU A 77 2.67 -16.69 4.53
N SER A 78 3.67 -17.58 4.60
CA SER A 78 4.27 -17.97 5.88
C SER A 78 5.00 -16.81 6.54
N SER A 79 5.76 -16.01 5.79
CA SER A 79 6.39 -14.78 6.28
C SER A 79 5.34 -13.74 6.70
N VAL A 80 4.26 -13.60 5.93
CA VAL A 80 3.15 -12.68 6.28
C VAL A 80 2.51 -13.07 7.61
N ARG A 81 2.25 -14.38 7.84
CA ARG A 81 1.67 -14.87 9.10
C ARG A 81 2.62 -14.62 10.28
N ALA A 82 3.89 -14.98 10.14
CA ALA A 82 4.90 -14.76 11.18
C ALA A 82 5.03 -13.26 11.56
N ALA A 83 5.08 -12.39 10.56
CA ALA A 83 5.11 -10.94 10.79
C ALA A 83 3.84 -10.42 11.47
N ALA A 84 2.67 -10.90 11.05
CA ALA A 84 1.40 -10.51 11.68
C ALA A 84 1.32 -10.96 13.14
N ASP A 85 1.75 -12.19 13.45
CA ASP A 85 1.76 -12.71 14.83
C ASP A 85 2.69 -11.89 15.73
N GLN A 86 3.89 -11.54 15.24
CA GLN A 86 4.82 -10.69 15.97
C GLN A 86 4.24 -9.29 16.19
N LEU A 87 3.75 -8.63 15.13
CA LEU A 87 3.12 -7.31 15.23
C LEU A 87 1.94 -7.28 16.20
N LYS A 88 1.13 -8.34 16.25
CA LYS A 88 0.02 -8.47 17.19
C LYS A 88 0.47 -8.66 18.62
N GLY A 89 1.62 -9.32 18.83
CA GLY A 89 2.24 -9.47 20.15
C GLY A 89 2.81 -8.16 20.67
N ASP A 90 3.44 -7.39 19.81
CA ASP A 90 4.16 -6.17 20.18
C ASP A 90 3.23 -4.94 20.25
N HIS A 91 2.15 -4.90 19.45
CA HIS A 91 1.29 -3.73 19.31
C HIS A 91 -0.19 -4.08 19.57
N PRO A 92 -0.76 -3.64 20.70
CA PRO A 92 -2.18 -3.86 21.01
C PRO A 92 -3.11 -3.12 20.04
N THR A 93 -2.63 -2.00 19.46
CA THR A 93 -3.34 -1.22 18.44
C THR A 93 -2.37 -0.84 17.30
N ILE A 94 -2.90 -0.79 16.08
CA ILE A 94 -2.21 -0.27 14.89
C ILE A 94 -3.08 0.83 14.32
N ASP A 95 -2.65 2.08 14.42
CA ASP A 95 -3.43 3.22 13.94
C ASP A 95 -3.40 3.37 12.43
N LEU A 96 -2.25 3.07 11.82
CA LEU A 96 -2.04 3.21 10.39
C LEU A 96 -1.39 1.93 9.83
N LEU A 97 -2.09 1.22 8.95
CA LEU A 97 -1.53 0.14 8.15
C LEU A 97 -1.36 0.63 6.72
N ILE A 98 -0.12 0.82 6.28
CA ILE A 98 0.21 1.34 4.96
C ILE A 98 0.71 0.20 4.07
N ASN A 99 -0.16 -0.33 3.22
CA ASN A 99 0.11 -1.35 2.21
C ASN A 99 0.83 -0.70 1.01
N ASN A 100 2.11 -0.39 1.17
CA ASN A 100 2.90 0.37 0.20
C ASN A 100 3.78 -0.50 -0.69
N ALA A 101 4.35 -1.59 -0.16
CA ALA A 101 5.28 -2.43 -0.92
C ALA A 101 4.71 -2.90 -2.27
N GLY A 102 5.61 -3.16 -3.20
CA GLY A 102 5.19 -3.72 -4.48
C GLY A 102 6.35 -3.97 -5.44
N VAL A 103 6.07 -4.77 -6.44
CA VAL A 103 6.96 -5.04 -7.58
C VAL A 103 6.25 -4.63 -8.87
N MET A 104 7.02 -4.22 -9.88
CA MET A 104 6.48 -3.71 -11.13
C MET A 104 7.24 -4.26 -12.34
N TYR A 105 6.50 -4.72 -13.33
CA TYR A 105 6.99 -5.17 -14.63
C TYR A 105 8.08 -6.23 -14.55
N THR A 106 7.99 -7.12 -13.56
CA THR A 106 8.91 -8.25 -13.42
C THR A 106 8.77 -9.22 -14.59
N PRO A 107 9.83 -9.96 -14.95
CA PRO A 107 9.65 -11.20 -15.69
C PRO A 107 8.66 -12.13 -14.96
N ARG A 108 8.12 -13.13 -15.65
CA ARG A 108 7.27 -14.12 -14.99
C ARG A 108 8.05 -14.82 -13.87
N GLN A 109 7.57 -14.70 -12.68
CA GLN A 109 8.08 -15.34 -11.47
C GLN A 109 6.87 -15.66 -10.58
N GLU A 110 7.09 -16.53 -9.60
CA GLU A 110 6.07 -16.98 -8.69
C GLU A 110 6.46 -16.69 -7.25
N THR A 111 5.46 -16.55 -6.39
CA THR A 111 5.61 -16.50 -4.93
C THR A 111 5.90 -17.91 -4.38
N ALA A 112 6.16 -18.01 -3.08
CA ALA A 112 6.39 -19.30 -2.43
C ALA A 112 5.19 -20.27 -2.58
N GLU A 113 3.98 -19.73 -2.74
CA GLU A 113 2.74 -20.47 -2.92
C GLU A 113 2.36 -20.72 -4.39
N GLY A 114 3.19 -20.29 -5.34
CA GLY A 114 2.96 -20.44 -6.78
C GLY A 114 2.07 -19.37 -7.42
N PHE A 115 1.80 -18.24 -6.73
CA PHE A 115 1.07 -17.13 -7.32
C PHE A 115 1.98 -16.31 -8.25
N GLU A 116 1.39 -15.71 -9.30
CA GLU A 116 2.13 -14.74 -10.12
C GLU A 116 2.69 -13.63 -9.21
N LEU A 117 3.97 -13.32 -9.38
CA LEU A 117 4.73 -12.50 -8.41
C LEU A 117 4.11 -11.13 -8.14
N GLN A 118 3.61 -10.43 -9.18
CA GLN A 118 3.04 -9.09 -9.01
C GLN A 118 1.67 -9.14 -8.34
N PHE A 119 0.82 -10.10 -8.72
CA PHE A 119 -0.48 -10.29 -8.07
C PHE A 119 -0.32 -10.81 -6.64
N GLY A 120 0.57 -11.80 -6.45
CA GLY A 120 0.86 -12.36 -5.13
C GLY A 120 1.41 -11.31 -4.15
N THR A 121 2.48 -10.60 -4.55
CA THR A 121 3.14 -9.62 -3.67
C THR A 121 2.30 -8.35 -3.46
N ASN A 122 1.79 -7.76 -4.56
CA ASN A 122 1.13 -6.45 -4.49
C ASN A 122 -0.28 -6.52 -3.89
N HIS A 123 -0.97 -7.65 -4.09
CA HIS A 123 -2.35 -7.83 -3.66
C HIS A 123 -2.52 -8.92 -2.60
N LEU A 124 -2.25 -10.19 -2.90
CA LEU A 124 -2.56 -11.29 -1.97
C LEU A 124 -1.79 -11.21 -0.67
N GLY A 125 -0.50 -10.84 -0.70
CA GLY A 125 0.31 -10.64 0.50
C GLY A 125 -0.24 -9.52 1.39
N HIS A 126 -0.66 -8.39 0.80
CA HIS A 126 -1.29 -7.31 1.55
C HIS A 126 -2.72 -7.65 2.00
N PHE A 127 -3.47 -8.38 1.20
CA PHE A 127 -4.77 -8.90 1.61
C PHE A 127 -4.62 -9.76 2.86
N ALA A 128 -3.71 -10.73 2.84
CA ALA A 128 -3.45 -11.59 4.00
C ALA A 128 -2.98 -10.78 5.22
N LEU A 129 -2.00 -9.90 5.06
CA LEU A 129 -1.49 -9.06 6.15
C LEU A 129 -2.60 -8.21 6.78
N THR A 130 -3.41 -7.56 5.94
CA THR A 130 -4.50 -6.71 6.42
C THR A 130 -5.54 -7.52 7.17
N GLY A 131 -5.95 -8.69 6.66
CA GLY A 131 -6.92 -9.56 7.35
C GLY A 131 -6.43 -10.04 8.71
N LEU A 132 -5.15 -10.43 8.79
CA LEU A 132 -4.53 -10.89 10.03
C LEU A 132 -4.36 -9.77 11.07
N LEU A 133 -4.18 -8.52 10.66
CA LEU A 133 -3.98 -7.36 11.55
C LEU A 133 -5.24 -6.52 11.78
N LEU A 134 -6.37 -6.84 11.12
CA LEU A 134 -7.52 -5.97 11.11
C LEU A 134 -8.12 -5.75 12.51
N ASP A 135 -8.07 -6.76 13.39
CA ASP A 135 -8.49 -6.64 14.78
C ASP A 135 -7.70 -5.54 15.52
N ARG A 136 -6.39 -5.43 15.26
CA ARG A 136 -5.52 -4.40 15.85
C ARG A 136 -5.76 -3.02 15.25
N VAL A 137 -6.11 -2.97 13.95
CA VAL A 137 -6.46 -1.70 13.30
C VAL A 137 -7.84 -1.20 13.76
N MET A 138 -8.79 -2.11 13.92
CA MET A 138 -10.13 -1.77 14.42
C MET A 138 -10.14 -1.40 15.92
N ALA A 139 -9.16 -1.84 16.68
CA ALA A 139 -8.99 -1.46 18.09
C ALA A 139 -8.50 0.00 18.25
N ALA A 140 -7.93 0.60 17.22
CA ALA A 140 -7.54 2.01 17.24
C ALA A 140 -8.77 2.92 17.08
N PRO A 141 -8.86 4.05 17.79
CA PRO A 141 -10.04 4.95 17.75
C PRO A 141 -10.39 5.47 16.36
N ALA A 142 -9.38 5.64 15.50
CA ALA A 142 -9.51 6.09 14.11
C ALA A 142 -8.49 5.36 13.22
N GLY A 143 -8.53 4.03 13.23
CA GLY A 143 -7.66 3.18 12.47
C GLY A 143 -7.80 3.41 10.96
N ARG A 144 -6.69 3.33 10.21
CA ARG A 144 -6.72 3.47 8.75
C ARG A 144 -5.89 2.39 8.07
N VAL A 145 -6.46 1.82 7.02
CA VAL A 145 -5.75 0.97 6.06
C VAL A 145 -5.58 1.78 4.77
N VAL A 146 -4.35 2.10 4.38
CA VAL A 146 -4.07 2.82 3.14
C VAL A 146 -3.35 1.91 2.17
N THR A 147 -3.98 1.62 1.03
CA THR A 147 -3.42 0.71 0.02
C THR A 147 -2.92 1.47 -1.20
N VAL A 148 -1.64 1.27 -1.52
CA VAL A 148 -0.99 1.95 -2.64
C VAL A 148 -1.30 1.22 -3.95
N SER A 149 -2.07 1.91 -4.82
CA SER A 149 -2.34 1.53 -6.19
C SER A 149 -1.42 2.27 -7.17
N SER A 150 -1.86 2.48 -8.41
CA SER A 150 -1.10 3.15 -9.48
C SER A 150 -2.07 3.59 -10.58
N VAL A 151 -1.68 4.55 -11.41
CA VAL A 151 -2.35 4.81 -12.70
C VAL A 151 -2.37 3.56 -13.59
N GLY A 152 -1.49 2.60 -13.32
CA GLY A 152 -1.46 1.28 -13.97
C GLY A 152 -2.77 0.50 -13.86
N HIS A 153 -3.62 0.78 -12.86
CA HIS A 153 -4.96 0.16 -12.74
C HIS A 153 -5.91 0.48 -13.92
N ARG A 154 -5.54 1.45 -14.78
CA ARG A 154 -6.26 1.80 -16.01
C ARG A 154 -5.60 1.24 -17.27
N ILE A 155 -4.34 0.74 -17.16
CA ILE A 155 -3.54 0.35 -18.31
C ILE A 155 -3.62 -1.16 -18.50
N ARG A 156 -4.40 -1.60 -19.50
CA ARG A 156 -4.61 -3.03 -19.81
C ARG A 156 -5.01 -3.86 -18.57
N ALA A 157 -5.65 -3.22 -17.60
CA ALA A 157 -6.03 -3.82 -16.34
C ALA A 157 -7.36 -4.56 -16.46
N GLY A 158 -7.41 -5.74 -15.85
CA GLY A 158 -8.59 -6.58 -15.70
C GLY A 158 -8.29 -7.66 -14.68
N ILE A 159 -9.31 -8.25 -14.06
CA ILE A 159 -9.13 -9.43 -13.20
C ILE A 159 -9.46 -10.66 -14.02
N HIS A 160 -8.44 -11.43 -14.35
CA HIS A 160 -8.53 -12.61 -15.19
C HIS A 160 -8.85 -13.85 -14.33
N PHE A 161 -10.08 -13.99 -13.86
CA PHE A 161 -10.45 -15.09 -12.95
C PHE A 161 -10.21 -16.49 -13.51
N ASP A 162 -10.26 -16.65 -14.84
CA ASP A 162 -9.99 -17.94 -15.50
C ASP A 162 -8.48 -18.22 -15.67
N ASP A 163 -7.63 -17.24 -15.31
CA ASP A 163 -6.17 -17.32 -15.44
C ASP A 163 -5.50 -16.23 -14.57
N LEU A 164 -5.81 -16.23 -13.28
CA LEU A 164 -5.30 -15.21 -12.34
C LEU A 164 -3.78 -15.16 -12.30
N GLN A 165 -3.12 -16.29 -12.54
CA GLN A 165 -1.66 -16.41 -12.53
C GLN A 165 -1.04 -16.11 -13.91
N LEU A 166 -1.86 -15.76 -14.92
CA LEU A 166 -1.44 -15.46 -16.29
C LEU A 166 -0.52 -16.53 -16.88
N GLU A 167 -0.88 -17.81 -16.67
CA GLU A 167 -0.09 -18.95 -17.11
C GLU A 167 -0.09 -19.12 -18.62
N ARG A 168 -1.25 -18.83 -19.26
CA ARG A 168 -1.43 -19.04 -20.71
C ARG A 168 -0.68 -18.02 -21.55
N ASN A 169 -0.62 -16.77 -21.11
CA ASN A 169 0.01 -15.69 -21.86
C ASN A 169 0.46 -14.56 -20.93
N TYR A 170 1.66 -14.68 -20.40
CA TYR A 170 2.22 -13.69 -19.48
C TYR A 170 2.56 -12.38 -20.17
N ASN A 171 1.99 -11.30 -19.68
CA ASN A 171 2.40 -9.95 -20.03
C ASN A 171 2.58 -9.13 -18.75
N ARG A 172 3.81 -8.68 -18.50
CA ARG A 172 4.19 -7.97 -17.27
C ARG A 172 3.39 -6.69 -17.01
N VAL A 173 2.91 -6.02 -18.07
CA VAL A 173 2.07 -4.81 -17.94
C VAL A 173 0.66 -5.18 -17.51
N VAL A 174 0.10 -6.25 -18.09
CA VAL A 174 -1.21 -6.80 -17.69
C VAL A 174 -1.16 -7.29 -16.25
N ALA A 175 -0.14 -8.05 -15.86
CA ALA A 175 0.04 -8.54 -14.49
C ALA A 175 0.11 -7.40 -13.47
N TYR A 176 0.89 -6.35 -13.78
CA TYR A 176 0.93 -5.15 -12.94
C TYR A 176 -0.42 -4.44 -12.87
N GLY A 177 -1.07 -4.23 -14.02
CA GLY A 177 -2.40 -3.61 -14.10
C GLY A 177 -3.44 -4.37 -13.27
N GLN A 178 -3.47 -5.72 -13.41
CA GLN A 178 -4.30 -6.61 -12.60
C GLN A 178 -4.06 -6.41 -11.10
N SER A 179 -2.80 -6.44 -10.65
CA SER A 179 -2.46 -6.29 -9.24
C SER A 179 -2.87 -4.93 -8.67
N LYS A 180 -2.77 -3.85 -9.47
CA LYS A 180 -3.12 -2.48 -9.02
C LYS A 180 -4.62 -2.20 -9.08
N LEU A 181 -5.33 -2.83 -10.01
CA LEU A 181 -6.79 -2.86 -10.00
C LEU A 181 -7.32 -3.64 -8.80
N ALA A 182 -6.72 -4.80 -8.51
CA ALA A 182 -7.06 -5.62 -7.35
C ALA A 182 -6.92 -4.85 -6.03
N ASN A 183 -5.90 -4.01 -5.90
CA ASN A 183 -5.73 -3.14 -4.73
C ASN A 183 -6.87 -2.14 -4.54
N LEU A 184 -7.42 -1.57 -5.62
CA LEU A 184 -8.58 -0.67 -5.54
C LEU A 184 -9.87 -1.43 -5.21
N LEU A 185 -10.11 -2.56 -5.88
CA LEU A 185 -11.27 -3.42 -5.61
C LEU A 185 -11.26 -3.86 -4.14
N PHE A 186 -10.11 -4.29 -3.63
CA PHE A 186 -9.91 -4.64 -2.23
C PHE A 186 -10.22 -3.47 -1.29
N THR A 187 -9.69 -2.27 -1.57
CA THR A 187 -9.90 -1.09 -0.72
C THR A 187 -11.38 -0.73 -0.61
N TYR A 188 -12.11 -0.74 -1.74
CA TYR A 188 -13.53 -0.38 -1.76
C TYR A 188 -14.40 -1.44 -1.09
N GLU A 189 -14.10 -2.72 -1.30
CA GLU A 189 -14.80 -3.80 -0.61
C GLU A 189 -14.53 -3.78 0.89
N LEU A 190 -13.27 -3.58 1.30
CA LEU A 190 -12.92 -3.45 2.72
C LEU A 190 -13.69 -2.29 3.35
N GLN A 191 -13.73 -1.11 2.71
CA GLN A 191 -14.50 0.03 3.23
C GLN A 191 -15.98 -0.29 3.35
N ARG A 192 -16.57 -0.96 2.37
CA ARG A 192 -17.99 -1.34 2.40
C ARG A 192 -18.28 -2.27 3.58
N ARG A 193 -17.41 -3.25 3.82
CA ARG A 193 -17.53 -4.19 4.96
C ARG A 193 -17.33 -3.50 6.30
N LEU A 194 -16.33 -2.62 6.42
CA LEU A 194 -16.11 -1.81 7.63
C LEU A 194 -17.32 -0.93 7.94
N SER A 195 -17.92 -0.31 6.93
CA SER A 195 -19.13 0.49 7.09
C SER A 195 -20.33 -0.34 7.54
N ALA A 196 -20.52 -1.54 6.97
CA ALA A 196 -21.57 -2.47 7.37
C ALA A 196 -21.40 -2.93 8.84
N ALA A 197 -20.15 -3.14 9.27
CA ALA A 197 -19.80 -3.48 10.64
C ALA A 197 -19.82 -2.25 11.59
N ARG A 198 -20.18 -1.06 11.10
CA ARG A 198 -20.18 0.21 11.85
C ARG A 198 -18.82 0.52 12.52
N SER A 199 -17.74 0.11 11.90
CA SER A 199 -16.39 0.39 12.40
C SER A 199 -16.02 1.85 12.16
N SER A 200 -15.26 2.44 13.09
CA SER A 200 -14.60 3.74 12.91
C SER A 200 -13.36 3.68 12.03
N THR A 201 -12.90 2.48 11.68
CA THR A 201 -11.75 2.25 10.80
C THR A 201 -12.10 2.62 9.37
N ALA A 202 -11.17 3.27 8.68
CA ALA A 202 -11.33 3.65 7.29
C ALA A 202 -10.32 2.92 6.37
N ALA A 203 -10.80 2.43 5.23
CA ALA A 203 -9.96 1.94 4.15
C ALA A 203 -9.88 2.98 3.04
N LEU A 204 -8.66 3.38 2.65
CA LEU A 204 -8.38 4.39 1.64
C LEU A 204 -7.35 3.86 0.63
N ALA A 205 -7.33 4.46 -0.54
CA ALA A 205 -6.31 4.18 -1.53
C ALA A 205 -5.51 5.42 -1.90
N ALA A 206 -4.28 5.21 -2.38
CA ALA A 206 -3.44 6.28 -2.91
C ALA A 206 -2.64 5.79 -4.10
N HIS A 207 -2.20 6.72 -4.98
CA HIS A 207 -1.17 6.44 -5.97
C HIS A 207 -0.16 7.58 -6.04
N PRO A 208 1.11 7.25 -6.29
CA PRO A 208 2.21 8.22 -6.24
C PRO A 208 2.37 9.04 -7.53
N GLY A 209 1.52 8.85 -8.53
CA GLY A 209 1.76 9.38 -9.87
C GLY A 209 2.96 8.71 -10.57
N GLY A 210 3.64 9.45 -11.43
CA GLY A 210 4.91 9.05 -12.02
C GLY A 210 6.05 9.40 -11.07
N SER A 211 6.41 8.51 -10.15
CA SER A 211 7.51 8.74 -9.22
C SER A 211 8.76 7.94 -9.59
N ASN A 212 9.92 8.60 -9.47
CA ASN A 212 11.22 8.00 -9.76
C ASN A 212 11.64 7.13 -8.56
N THR A 213 11.24 5.84 -8.56
CA THR A 213 11.56 4.89 -7.51
C THR A 213 12.29 3.69 -8.07
N GLU A 214 12.92 2.90 -7.21
CA GLU A 214 13.56 1.63 -7.58
C GLU A 214 12.60 0.61 -8.26
N LEU A 215 11.30 0.85 -8.22
CA LEU A 215 10.30 0.06 -8.94
C LEU A 215 10.51 0.04 -10.47
N GLY A 216 11.17 1.06 -11.01
CA GLY A 216 11.53 1.14 -12.45
C GLY A 216 12.74 0.29 -12.88
N ARG A 217 13.35 -0.52 -12.01
CA ARG A 217 14.56 -1.31 -12.31
C ARG A 217 14.43 -2.26 -13.51
N HIS A 218 13.23 -2.72 -13.81
CA HIS A 218 12.96 -3.66 -14.91
C HIS A 218 12.52 -2.98 -16.21
N LEU A 219 12.58 -1.63 -16.28
CA LEU A 219 12.35 -0.89 -17.51
C LEU A 219 13.71 -0.49 -18.11
N PRO A 220 14.19 -1.20 -19.15
CA PRO A 220 15.37 -0.75 -19.89
C PRO A 220 15.02 0.58 -20.55
N LEU A 221 15.83 1.63 -20.28
CA LEU A 221 15.74 2.93 -20.93
C LEU A 221 14.34 3.59 -20.85
N LEU A 222 13.89 3.90 -19.64
CA LEU A 222 12.85 4.93 -19.52
C LEU A 222 13.35 6.19 -20.20
N ASN A 223 12.65 6.52 -21.30
CA ASN A 223 12.81 7.72 -22.09
C ASN A 223 13.12 8.92 -21.16
N PRO A 224 14.18 9.73 -21.43
CA PRO A 224 14.51 10.93 -20.64
C PRO A 224 13.30 11.83 -20.37
N VAL A 225 12.32 11.83 -21.27
CA VAL A 225 11.03 12.51 -21.10
C VAL A 225 10.26 12.00 -19.88
N PHE A 226 10.23 10.69 -19.61
CA PHE A 226 9.52 10.15 -18.45
C PHE A 226 10.23 10.53 -17.13
N ARG A 227 11.57 10.56 -17.12
CA ARG A 227 12.35 11.02 -15.95
C ARG A 227 12.13 12.53 -15.68
N ALA A 228 11.99 13.33 -16.71
CA ALA A 228 11.72 14.77 -16.59
C ALA A 228 10.29 15.08 -16.09
N VAL A 229 9.34 14.15 -16.31
CA VAL A 229 7.94 14.28 -15.88
C VAL A 229 7.68 13.63 -14.52
N SER A 230 8.58 12.75 -14.06
CA SER A 230 8.48 12.07 -12.76
C SER A 230 8.73 13.04 -11.60
N GLN A 231 8.04 12.84 -10.50
CA GLN A 231 8.27 13.59 -9.26
C GLN A 231 9.22 12.84 -8.32
N SER A 232 9.75 13.55 -7.30
CA SER A 232 10.59 12.92 -6.26
C SER A 232 9.78 11.91 -5.44
N ALA A 233 10.47 10.98 -4.76
CA ALA A 233 9.82 10.04 -3.86
C ALA A 233 9.06 10.75 -2.73
N ALA A 234 9.60 11.85 -2.19
CA ALA A 234 8.94 12.66 -1.18
C ALA A 234 7.60 13.23 -1.68
N MET A 235 7.56 13.79 -2.91
CA MET A 235 6.30 14.24 -3.51
C MET A 235 5.36 13.08 -3.81
N GLY A 236 5.89 11.93 -4.24
CA GLY A 236 5.10 10.73 -4.50
C GLY A 236 4.49 10.10 -3.25
N ALA A 237 5.08 10.34 -2.08
CA ALA A 237 4.54 9.86 -0.81
C ALA A 237 3.36 10.70 -0.29
N LEU A 238 3.22 11.95 -0.73
CA LEU A 238 2.18 12.87 -0.24
C LEU A 238 0.74 12.33 -0.38
N PRO A 239 0.32 11.67 -1.48
CA PRO A 239 -1.02 11.10 -1.55
C PRO A 239 -1.29 10.04 -0.47
N THR A 240 -0.31 9.17 -0.20
CA THR A 240 -0.39 8.16 0.86
C THR A 240 -0.45 8.81 2.23
N LEU A 241 0.41 9.80 2.49
CA LEU A 241 0.43 10.54 3.75
C LEU A 241 -0.88 11.29 3.99
N ARG A 242 -1.43 11.94 2.95
CA ARG A 242 -2.72 12.63 3.07
C ARG A 242 -3.85 11.66 3.36
N ALA A 243 -3.94 10.54 2.64
CA ALA A 243 -4.91 9.50 2.93
C ALA A 243 -4.80 8.96 4.37
N ALA A 244 -3.56 8.81 4.86
CA ALA A 244 -3.27 8.28 6.19
C ALA A 244 -3.58 9.27 7.33
N THR A 245 -3.38 10.58 7.13
CA THR A 245 -3.30 11.52 8.24
C THR A 245 -4.25 12.73 8.17
N ASP A 246 -4.77 13.08 6.96
CA ASP A 246 -5.69 14.21 6.82
C ASP A 246 -6.99 13.92 7.62
N PRO A 247 -7.34 14.76 8.64
CA PRO A 247 -8.57 14.56 9.40
C PRO A 247 -9.85 14.60 8.55
N ALA A 248 -9.80 15.27 7.39
CA ALA A 248 -10.93 15.35 6.46
C ALA A 248 -11.02 14.14 5.51
N ALA A 249 -10.04 13.22 5.53
CA ALA A 249 -10.07 12.04 4.67
C ALA A 249 -11.18 11.07 5.09
N GLN A 250 -11.94 10.62 4.11
CA GLN A 250 -13.08 9.72 4.30
C GLN A 250 -12.78 8.34 3.70
N GLY A 251 -13.29 7.32 4.32
CA GLY A 251 -13.17 5.94 3.83
C GLY A 251 -13.69 5.80 2.39
N GLY A 252 -13.02 4.98 1.59
CA GLY A 252 -13.31 4.81 0.16
C GLY A 252 -12.72 5.88 -0.75
N GLN A 253 -12.07 6.94 -0.22
CA GLN A 253 -11.42 7.92 -1.08
C GLN A 253 -10.13 7.39 -1.67
N TYR A 254 -9.82 7.86 -2.88
CA TYR A 254 -8.59 7.59 -3.62
C TYR A 254 -7.82 8.89 -3.82
N TYR A 255 -6.58 8.92 -3.37
CA TYR A 255 -5.70 10.09 -3.43
C TYR A 255 -4.64 9.95 -4.51
N GLY A 256 -4.43 11.01 -5.26
CA GLY A 256 -3.39 11.08 -6.28
C GLY A 256 -2.91 12.51 -6.51
N PRO A 257 -1.88 12.71 -7.35
CA PRO A 257 -1.37 14.03 -7.69
C PRO A 257 -2.37 14.87 -8.48
N SER A 258 -2.34 16.19 -8.28
CA SER A 258 -3.28 17.15 -8.87
C SER A 258 -2.98 17.56 -10.32
N GLY A 259 -1.77 17.28 -10.81
CA GLY A 259 -1.31 17.72 -12.12
C GLY A 259 -1.85 16.90 -13.29
N PRO A 260 -1.45 17.23 -14.52
CA PRO A 260 -1.94 16.59 -15.73
C PRO A 260 -1.72 15.05 -15.67
N PHE A 261 -2.76 14.31 -16.08
CA PHE A 261 -2.79 12.84 -16.08
C PHE A 261 -2.45 12.20 -14.71
N GLU A 262 -2.55 12.97 -13.63
CA GLU A 262 -2.21 12.54 -12.27
C GLU A 262 -0.75 12.04 -12.14
N LEU A 263 0.16 12.56 -12.97
CA LEU A 263 1.56 12.12 -12.98
C LEU A 263 2.40 12.81 -11.92
N ARG A 264 2.10 14.07 -11.58
CA ARG A 264 2.82 14.89 -10.59
C ARG A 264 1.93 15.94 -9.96
N GLY A 265 2.37 16.52 -8.86
CA GLY A 265 1.66 17.60 -8.16
C GLY A 265 1.30 17.23 -6.73
N TYR A 266 0.58 18.12 -6.08
CA TYR A 266 0.13 17.94 -4.71
C TYR A 266 -1.05 16.97 -4.62
N PRO A 267 -1.24 16.29 -3.47
CA PRO A 267 -2.27 15.28 -3.32
C PRO A 267 -3.67 15.88 -3.33
N LYS A 268 -4.59 15.25 -4.06
CA LYS A 268 -6.03 15.51 -4.01
C LYS A 268 -6.81 14.21 -4.09
N VAL A 269 -8.09 14.24 -3.78
CA VAL A 269 -9.00 13.14 -4.11
C VAL A 269 -9.14 13.07 -5.63
N VAL A 270 -8.97 11.87 -6.18
CA VAL A 270 -9.03 11.57 -7.61
C VAL A 270 -10.03 10.44 -7.87
N SER A 271 -10.43 10.27 -9.12
CA SER A 271 -11.29 9.16 -9.53
C SER A 271 -10.44 7.95 -9.91
N SER A 272 -10.96 6.75 -9.70
CA SER A 272 -10.41 5.51 -10.24
C SER A 272 -11.18 5.05 -11.49
N SER A 273 -10.79 3.89 -12.06
CA SER A 273 -11.48 3.33 -13.23
C SER A 273 -12.91 2.89 -12.87
N ARG A 274 -13.82 2.93 -13.84
CA ARG A 274 -15.21 2.44 -13.66
C ARG A 274 -15.23 0.99 -13.14
N GLN A 275 -14.30 0.16 -13.63
CA GLN A 275 -14.19 -1.24 -13.25
C GLN A 275 -13.87 -1.43 -11.76
N SER A 276 -13.10 -0.53 -11.14
CA SER A 276 -12.79 -0.60 -9.71
C SER A 276 -14.01 -0.38 -8.81
N HIS A 277 -15.08 0.22 -9.33
CA HIS A 277 -16.33 0.46 -8.62
C HIS A 277 -17.41 -0.61 -8.89
N ASP A 278 -17.08 -1.67 -9.62
CA ASP A 278 -17.98 -2.81 -9.83
C ASP A 278 -18.01 -3.67 -8.56
N GLU A 279 -19.10 -3.57 -7.81
CA GLU A 279 -19.26 -4.30 -6.55
C GLU A 279 -19.30 -5.82 -6.72
N ALA A 280 -19.81 -6.34 -7.86
CA ALA A 280 -19.82 -7.77 -8.11
C ALA A 280 -18.38 -8.27 -8.29
N LEU A 281 -17.56 -7.48 -9.01
CA LEU A 281 -16.13 -7.75 -9.19
C LEU A 281 -15.37 -7.65 -7.86
N GLN A 282 -15.68 -6.65 -7.02
CA GLN A 282 -15.10 -6.49 -5.67
C GLN A 282 -15.36 -7.72 -4.80
N ARG A 283 -16.63 -8.14 -4.70
CA ARG A 283 -17.02 -9.32 -3.92
C ARG A 283 -16.38 -10.61 -4.44
N ARG A 284 -16.36 -10.82 -5.76
CA ARG A 284 -15.75 -12.00 -6.35
C ARG A 284 -14.25 -12.07 -6.07
N LEU A 285 -13.52 -10.94 -6.24
CA LEU A 285 -12.10 -10.87 -5.93
C LEU A 285 -11.83 -11.12 -4.45
N TRP A 286 -12.67 -10.58 -3.57
CA TRP A 286 -12.55 -10.78 -2.12
C TRP A 286 -12.63 -12.27 -1.77
N THR A 287 -13.68 -12.96 -2.21
CA THR A 287 -13.87 -14.40 -1.96
C THR A 287 -12.67 -15.21 -2.47
N VAL A 288 -12.24 -14.98 -3.70
CA VAL A 288 -11.09 -15.68 -4.27
C VAL A 288 -9.79 -15.35 -3.50
N SER A 289 -9.62 -14.12 -3.01
CA SER A 289 -8.45 -13.76 -2.20
C SER A 289 -8.47 -14.45 -0.85
N GLU A 290 -9.62 -14.61 -0.20
CA GLU A 290 -9.77 -15.41 1.03
C GLU A 290 -9.42 -16.87 0.77
N GLU A 291 -9.92 -17.47 -0.31
CA GLU A 291 -9.62 -18.85 -0.70
C GLU A 291 -8.12 -19.07 -0.95
N LEU A 292 -7.49 -18.19 -1.74
CA LEU A 292 -6.07 -18.31 -2.10
C LEU A 292 -5.13 -18.07 -0.91
N THR A 293 -5.47 -17.16 -0.01
CA THR A 293 -4.63 -16.84 1.14
C THR A 293 -4.93 -17.66 2.39
N GLY A 294 -6.11 -18.28 2.45
CA GLY A 294 -6.62 -18.94 3.65
C GLY A 294 -6.81 -17.96 4.81
N VAL A 295 -7.05 -16.68 4.53
CA VAL A 295 -7.27 -15.63 5.54
C VAL A 295 -8.68 -15.10 5.42
N ALA A 296 -9.53 -15.38 6.40
CA ALA A 296 -10.86 -14.80 6.55
C ALA A 296 -10.79 -13.51 7.38
N TYR A 297 -11.59 -12.53 7.01
CA TYR A 297 -11.64 -11.24 7.72
C TYR A 297 -12.65 -11.30 8.88
N PRO A 298 -12.35 -10.68 10.04
CA PRO A 298 -13.27 -10.65 11.19
C PRO A 298 -14.39 -9.61 10.98
N LEU A 299 -14.97 -9.58 9.80
CA LEU A 299 -16.06 -8.68 9.40
C LEU A 299 -17.25 -9.54 8.97
N SER A 300 -18.21 -9.68 9.82
CA SER A 300 -19.48 -10.38 9.57
C SER A 300 -20.53 -9.41 9.00
#